data_d9a367f94fc3ce48f0c76275f0a78b46
#
_entry.id   d9a367f94fc3ce48f0c76275f0a78b46
#
_cell.length_a   1.000
_cell.length_b   1.000
_cell.length_c   1.000
_cell.angle_alpha   90.00
_cell.angle_beta   90.00
_cell.angle_gamma   90.00
#
_symmetry.space_group_name_H-M   'P 1'
#
loop_
_entity.id
_entity.type
_entity.pdbx_description
1 polymer ?
#
loop_
_entity_poly.entity_id
_entity_poly.type
_entity_poly.pdbx_seq_one_letter_code
_entity_poly.pdbx_strand_id
1 'polypeptide(L)'
;RDCLLSRGLGDVYKRQGWFRFFYDLHVSGGFYAALLLLILALTGLTWSFGWYRNAFYSVFGISANPPQAHHAPASSGAKKPAKKKTDYTQWAEVLSALKSHYPDFNSITIQDGSATVSTARYGNTRGSDRYSFDPATGEITEVQLYKDLPKSGKIRGWIYSVHVGSWGGMTTRILTCLVSLLGTIFAITGYYFWIKKQFRKLR
;
A
#
# COMPACT_ATOMS: atom_id res chain seq x y z
N ARG A 1 -33.31 -9.70 -54.20
CA ARG A 1 -32.51 -10.60 -53.34
C ARG A 1 -31.51 -9.75 -52.60
N ASP A 2 -32.00 -9.07 -51.59
CA ASP A 2 -31.22 -8.11 -50.84
C ASP A 2 -30.45 -8.84 -49.75
N CYS A 3 -29.18 -8.53 -49.73
CA CYS A 3 -28.13 -9.10 -48.97
C CYS A 3 -28.45 -9.01 -47.44
N LEU A 4 -28.82 -10.11 -46.86
CA LEU A 4 -29.04 -10.28 -45.39
C LEU A 4 -27.76 -10.17 -44.57
N LEU A 5 -26.60 -9.95 -45.20
CA LEU A 5 -25.29 -9.92 -44.56
C LEU A 5 -24.85 -8.57 -44.01
N SER A 6 -25.50 -7.47 -44.37
CA SER A 6 -25.10 -6.14 -43.87
C SER A 6 -25.83 -5.65 -42.61
N ARG A 7 -26.87 -6.38 -42.17
CA ARG A 7 -27.62 -6.06 -40.95
C ARG A 7 -27.06 -6.67 -39.66
N GLY A 8 -26.04 -7.51 -39.75
CA GLY A 8 -25.69 -8.39 -38.64
C GLY A 8 -24.78 -7.80 -37.55
N LEU A 9 -23.88 -6.88 -37.87
CA LEU A 9 -22.84 -6.43 -36.94
C LEU A 9 -23.11 -5.05 -36.31
N GLY A 10 -23.78 -4.14 -37.02
CA GLY A 10 -24.04 -2.80 -36.52
C GLY A 10 -25.22 -2.70 -35.55
N ASP A 11 -26.29 -3.51 -35.78
CA ASP A 11 -27.51 -3.46 -34.94
C ASP A 11 -27.41 -4.22 -33.64
N VAL A 12 -26.52 -5.21 -33.55
CA VAL A 12 -26.26 -5.95 -32.30
C VAL A 12 -25.61 -5.04 -31.25
N TYR A 13 -24.75 -4.11 -31.65
CA TYR A 13 -24.13 -3.15 -30.73
C TYR A 13 -25.11 -2.04 -30.27
N LYS A 14 -26.11 -1.67 -31.05
CA LYS A 14 -27.03 -0.58 -30.74
C LYS A 14 -28.17 -0.95 -29.79
N ARG A 15 -28.41 -2.24 -29.54
CA ARG A 15 -29.42 -2.76 -28.59
C ARG A 15 -28.86 -3.34 -27.28
N GLN A 16 -27.60 -3.17 -27.01
CA GLN A 16 -27.04 -3.57 -25.72
C GLN A 16 -27.44 -2.52 -24.67
N GLY A 17 -28.56 -2.76 -23.98
CA GLY A 17 -29.00 -1.90 -22.88
C GLY A 17 -27.94 -1.84 -21.77
N TRP A 18 -27.92 -0.75 -21.06
CA TRP A 18 -27.02 -0.50 -19.91
C TRP A 18 -26.87 -1.71 -18.97
N PHE A 19 -27.92 -2.51 -18.82
CA PHE A 19 -27.90 -3.71 -18.02
C PHE A 19 -26.89 -4.75 -18.53
N ARG A 20 -26.82 -4.98 -19.84
CA ARG A 20 -25.89 -5.92 -20.44
C ARG A 20 -24.45 -5.41 -20.32
N PHE A 21 -24.25 -4.12 -20.55
CA PHE A 21 -22.95 -3.48 -20.37
C PHE A 21 -22.43 -3.67 -18.93
N PHE A 22 -23.25 -3.38 -17.91
CA PHE A 22 -22.83 -3.56 -16.50
C PHE A 22 -22.65 -5.04 -16.14
N TYR A 23 -23.43 -5.93 -16.74
CA TYR A 23 -23.25 -7.37 -16.53
C TYR A 23 -21.91 -7.85 -17.10
N ASP A 24 -21.60 -7.50 -18.35
CA ASP A 24 -20.35 -7.89 -19.02
C ASP A 24 -19.14 -7.25 -18.33
N LEU A 25 -19.26 -5.98 -17.90
CA LEU A 25 -18.25 -5.33 -17.09
C LEU A 25 -18.04 -6.03 -15.76
N HIS A 26 -19.12 -6.43 -15.07
CA HIS A 26 -19.04 -7.16 -13.81
C HIS A 26 -18.34 -8.51 -13.97
N VAL A 27 -18.70 -9.27 -14.98
CA VAL A 27 -18.15 -10.62 -15.20
C VAL A 27 -16.69 -10.56 -15.66
N SER A 28 -16.44 -9.84 -16.75
CA SER A 28 -15.10 -9.80 -17.36
C SER A 28 -14.14 -8.91 -16.54
N GLY A 29 -14.57 -7.69 -16.21
CA GLY A 29 -13.78 -6.76 -15.39
C GLY A 29 -13.55 -7.27 -13.98
N GLY A 30 -14.58 -7.94 -13.39
CA GLY A 30 -14.49 -8.56 -12.08
C GLY A 30 -13.44 -9.64 -12.00
N PHE A 31 -13.30 -10.47 -13.04
CA PHE A 31 -12.27 -11.51 -13.08
C PHE A 31 -10.86 -10.93 -13.03
N TYR A 32 -10.56 -9.91 -13.85
CA TYR A 32 -9.24 -9.26 -13.84
C TYR A 32 -8.97 -8.48 -12.56
N ALA A 33 -9.99 -7.77 -12.05
CA ALA A 33 -9.86 -7.03 -10.81
C ALA A 33 -9.71 -7.95 -9.59
N ALA A 34 -10.32 -9.13 -9.59
CA ALA A 34 -10.28 -10.08 -8.47
C ALA A 34 -8.85 -10.47 -8.08
N LEU A 35 -7.96 -10.69 -9.07
CA LEU A 35 -6.56 -11.02 -8.80
C LEU A 35 -5.84 -9.90 -8.05
N LEU A 36 -6.01 -8.66 -8.52
CA LEU A 36 -5.39 -7.49 -7.88
C LEU A 36 -6.01 -7.22 -6.52
N LEU A 37 -7.33 -7.33 -6.38
CA LEU A 37 -8.02 -7.20 -5.10
C LEU A 37 -7.59 -8.28 -4.10
N LEU A 38 -7.35 -9.51 -4.58
CA LEU A 38 -6.81 -10.59 -3.75
C LEU A 38 -5.43 -10.23 -3.19
N ILE A 39 -4.54 -9.70 -4.04
CA ILE A 39 -3.21 -9.23 -3.59
C ILE A 39 -3.34 -8.13 -2.53
N LEU A 40 -4.23 -7.15 -2.74
CA LEU A 40 -4.48 -6.09 -1.78
C LEU A 40 -5.07 -6.66 -0.47
N ALA A 41 -5.99 -7.60 -0.54
CA ALA A 41 -6.57 -8.24 0.64
C ALA A 41 -5.51 -9.04 1.41
N LEU A 42 -4.74 -9.90 0.74
CA LEU A 42 -3.69 -10.71 1.37
C LEU A 42 -2.61 -9.85 2.02
N THR A 43 -2.19 -8.77 1.36
CA THR A 43 -1.24 -7.82 1.97
C THR A 43 -1.86 -7.08 3.15
N GLY A 44 -3.12 -6.66 3.07
CA GLY A 44 -3.84 -5.98 4.16
C GLY A 44 -4.01 -6.83 5.41
N LEU A 45 -4.30 -8.12 5.27
CA LEU A 45 -4.44 -9.07 6.38
C LEU A 45 -3.19 -9.15 7.28
N THR A 46 -2.02 -8.83 6.75
CA THR A 46 -0.77 -8.84 7.54
C THR A 46 -0.77 -7.82 8.68
N TRP A 47 -1.57 -6.75 8.58
CA TRP A 47 -1.72 -5.77 9.66
C TRP A 47 -2.87 -6.09 10.61
N SER A 48 -3.91 -6.75 10.10
CA SER A 48 -5.11 -7.05 10.89
C SER A 48 -4.91 -8.24 11.84
N PHE A 49 -4.19 -9.27 11.38
CA PHE A 49 -4.06 -10.53 12.13
C PHE A 49 -2.60 -10.92 12.36
N GLY A 50 -2.19 -10.99 13.65
CA GLY A 50 -0.84 -11.38 14.04
C GLY A 50 -0.47 -12.80 13.59
N TRP A 51 -1.38 -13.77 13.72
CA TRP A 51 -1.17 -15.15 13.28
C TRP A 51 -0.95 -15.23 11.77
N TYR A 52 -1.75 -14.48 10.99
CA TYR A 52 -1.60 -14.44 9.52
C TYR A 52 -0.26 -13.85 9.11
N ARG A 53 0.15 -12.74 9.74
CA ARG A 53 1.46 -12.14 9.51
C ARG A 53 2.59 -13.12 9.78
N ASN A 54 2.51 -13.89 10.88
CA ASN A 54 3.52 -14.87 11.24
C ASN A 54 3.58 -15.99 10.20
N ALA A 55 2.43 -16.52 9.78
CA ALA A 55 2.35 -17.52 8.72
C ALA A 55 2.87 -16.97 7.37
N PHE A 56 2.51 -15.74 7.03
CA PHE A 56 2.97 -15.09 5.80
C PHE A 56 4.49 -14.92 5.79
N TYR A 57 5.10 -14.47 6.90
CA TYR A 57 6.55 -14.34 6.99
C TYR A 57 7.29 -15.67 6.98
N SER A 58 6.71 -16.73 7.53
CA SER A 58 7.31 -18.07 7.51
C SER A 58 7.45 -18.63 6.08
N VAL A 59 6.53 -18.27 5.17
CA VAL A 59 6.63 -18.62 3.74
C VAL A 59 7.91 -18.03 3.09
N PHE A 60 8.36 -16.87 3.57
CA PHE A 60 9.61 -16.25 3.12
C PHE A 60 10.84 -16.67 3.94
N GLY A 61 10.71 -17.68 4.80
CA GLY A 61 11.80 -18.15 5.67
C GLY A 61 12.22 -17.13 6.73
N ILE A 62 11.29 -16.24 7.15
CA ILE A 62 11.57 -15.19 8.12
C ILE A 62 10.87 -15.53 9.43
N SER A 63 11.65 -15.57 10.51
CA SER A 63 11.09 -15.68 11.86
C SER A 63 10.26 -14.42 12.18
N ALA A 64 9.04 -14.63 12.68
CA ALA A 64 8.08 -13.56 12.93
C ALA A 64 8.46 -12.64 14.12
N ASN A 65 9.50 -12.99 14.85
CA ASN A 65 10.10 -12.16 15.89
C ASN A 65 11.41 -11.53 15.38
N PRO A 66 11.35 -10.46 14.55
CA PRO A 66 12.54 -9.63 14.39
C PRO A 66 12.77 -8.88 15.70
N PRO A 67 14.03 -8.58 16.07
CA PRO A 67 14.29 -7.60 17.10
C PRO A 67 13.46 -6.36 16.76
N GLN A 68 12.67 -5.89 17.70
CA GLN A 68 11.77 -4.75 17.50
C GLN A 68 12.60 -3.51 17.22
N ALA A 69 12.81 -3.19 15.95
CA ALA A 69 13.07 -1.81 15.57
C ALA A 69 11.76 -1.05 15.82
N HIS A 70 11.75 -0.24 16.85
CA HIS A 70 10.63 0.43 17.45
C HIS A 70 9.77 1.21 16.44
N HIS A 71 8.72 0.56 15.96
CA HIS A 71 7.47 1.18 15.58
C HIS A 71 6.36 0.39 16.28
N ALA A 72 6.23 0.66 17.59
CA ALA A 72 5.01 0.31 18.30
C ALA A 72 3.86 1.09 17.64
N PRO A 73 2.75 0.43 17.22
CA PRO A 73 1.50 1.15 17.15
C PRO A 73 1.24 1.63 18.58
N ALA A 74 0.85 2.88 18.73
CA ALA A 74 0.47 3.44 20.01
C ALA A 74 -0.58 2.50 20.64
N SER A 75 -0.16 1.64 21.58
CA SER A 75 -1.08 0.87 22.39
C SER A 75 -1.75 1.89 23.31
N SER A 76 -3.04 2.04 23.15
CA SER A 76 -3.91 2.74 24.08
C SER A 76 -3.74 2.10 25.46
N GLY A 77 -3.01 2.75 26.37
CA GLY A 77 -2.95 2.34 27.77
C GLY A 77 -1.67 2.66 28.55
N ALA A 78 -0.56 2.99 27.92
CA ALA A 78 0.61 3.45 28.65
C ALA A 78 0.50 4.94 29.00
N LYS A 79 0.56 5.32 30.27
CA LYS A 79 0.73 6.71 30.71
C LYS A 79 1.80 7.38 29.85
N LYS A 80 1.40 8.42 29.09
CA LYS A 80 2.35 9.25 28.33
C LYS A 80 3.46 9.70 29.26
N PRO A 81 4.74 9.36 28.98
CA PRO A 81 5.83 10.00 29.71
C PRO A 81 5.67 11.52 29.54
N ALA A 82 5.94 12.27 30.60
CA ALA A 82 5.89 13.73 30.56
C ALA A 82 6.63 14.22 29.31
N LYS A 83 5.98 15.09 28.50
CA LYS A 83 6.57 15.64 27.27
C LYS A 83 7.87 16.32 27.64
N LYS A 84 9.00 15.63 27.39
CA LYS A 84 10.30 16.27 27.41
C LYS A 84 10.24 17.37 26.33
N LYS A 85 10.64 18.59 26.65
CA LYS A 85 10.74 19.65 25.65
C LYS A 85 11.71 19.17 24.58
N THR A 86 11.26 19.05 23.34
CA THR A 86 12.11 18.72 22.20
C THR A 86 13.07 19.89 21.97
N ASP A 87 14.36 19.61 21.95
CA ASP A 87 15.37 20.61 21.59
C ASP A 87 15.54 20.61 20.08
N TYR A 88 15.21 21.72 19.45
CA TYR A 88 15.30 21.91 17.99
C TYR A 88 16.61 22.55 17.55
N THR A 89 17.51 22.91 18.46
CA THR A 89 18.68 23.72 18.20
C THR A 89 19.59 23.12 17.14
N GLN A 90 19.81 21.80 17.23
CA GLN A 90 20.72 21.08 16.33
C GLN A 90 20.05 20.54 15.06
N TRP A 91 18.71 20.66 14.94
CA TRP A 91 17.99 20.10 13.80
C TRP A 91 18.37 20.74 12.45
N ALA A 92 18.68 22.03 12.44
CA ALA A 92 19.11 22.74 11.23
C ALA A 92 20.45 22.23 10.72
N GLU A 93 21.39 21.97 11.63
CA GLU A 93 22.72 21.45 11.31
C GLU A 93 22.64 20.01 10.78
N VAL A 94 21.93 19.12 11.50
CA VAL A 94 21.66 17.74 11.07
C VAL A 94 20.97 17.71 9.70
N LEU A 95 19.97 18.57 9.48
CA LEU A 95 19.28 18.67 8.21
C LEU A 95 20.23 19.09 7.08
N SER A 96 21.10 20.07 7.33
CA SER A 96 22.08 20.56 6.36
C SER A 96 23.07 19.47 5.97
N ALA A 97 23.60 18.75 6.97
CA ALA A 97 24.52 17.63 6.76
C ALA A 97 23.87 16.50 5.95
N LEU A 98 22.61 16.12 6.28
CA LEU A 98 21.90 15.07 5.57
C LEU A 98 21.56 15.48 4.13
N LYS A 99 21.18 16.75 3.88
CA LYS A 99 20.93 17.27 2.53
C LYS A 99 22.18 17.24 1.66
N SER A 100 23.33 17.58 2.19
CA SER A 100 24.58 17.51 1.44
C SER A 100 24.99 16.09 1.09
N HIS A 101 24.67 15.12 1.96
CA HIS A 101 24.98 13.71 1.73
C HIS A 101 23.99 13.01 0.79
N TYR A 102 22.74 13.48 0.75
CA TYR A 102 21.67 12.92 -0.09
C TYR A 102 21.06 13.98 -1.01
N PRO A 103 21.69 14.33 -2.13
CA PRO A 103 21.13 15.33 -3.05
C PRO A 103 19.77 14.91 -3.63
N ASP A 104 19.54 13.61 -3.81
CA ASP A 104 18.32 13.03 -4.39
C ASP A 104 17.35 12.48 -3.33
N PHE A 105 17.22 13.14 -2.18
CA PHE A 105 16.26 12.72 -1.17
C PHE A 105 14.82 13.00 -1.58
N ASN A 106 13.92 12.09 -1.22
CA ASN A 106 12.47 12.31 -1.35
C ASN A 106 11.90 13.03 -0.11
N SER A 107 12.33 12.61 1.06
CA SER A 107 11.98 13.26 2.33
C SER A 107 13.03 13.00 3.39
N ILE A 108 13.26 14.00 4.23
CA ILE A 108 14.06 13.89 5.45
C ILE A 108 13.11 14.20 6.61
N THR A 109 12.99 13.27 7.54
CA THR A 109 12.19 13.45 8.75
C THR A 109 13.11 13.43 9.94
N ILE A 110 13.09 14.50 10.73
CA ILE A 110 13.90 14.63 11.95
C ILE A 110 12.96 14.54 13.15
N GLN A 111 13.36 13.77 14.13
CA GLN A 111 12.72 13.60 15.42
C GLN A 111 13.76 13.77 16.51
N ASP A 112 13.32 13.84 17.76
CA ASP A 112 14.24 13.96 18.90
C ASP A 112 15.23 12.78 18.93
N GLY A 113 16.52 13.06 18.69
CA GLY A 113 17.59 12.07 18.65
C GLY A 113 17.61 11.14 17.43
N SER A 114 16.76 11.35 16.42
CA SER A 114 16.79 10.51 15.21
C SER A 114 16.40 11.26 13.95
N ALA A 115 16.99 10.87 12.82
CA ALA A 115 16.65 11.35 11.51
C ALA A 115 16.44 10.17 10.55
N THR A 116 15.48 10.29 9.66
CA THR A 116 15.17 9.29 8.64
C THR A 116 15.21 9.90 7.27
N VAL A 117 16.04 9.37 6.39
CA VAL A 117 16.18 9.81 5.00
C VAL A 117 15.54 8.80 4.07
N SER A 118 14.51 9.22 3.35
CA SER A 118 13.88 8.42 2.30
C SER A 118 14.35 8.93 0.94
N THR A 119 14.84 8.02 0.11
CA THR A 119 15.20 8.34 -1.28
C THR A 119 14.08 7.87 -2.20
N ALA A 120 13.86 8.60 -3.30
CA ALA A 120 12.87 8.24 -4.31
C ALA A 120 13.30 6.95 -5.05
N ARG A 121 12.92 5.80 -4.53
CA ARG A 121 13.21 4.50 -5.13
C ARG A 121 11.91 3.83 -5.56
N TYR A 122 11.91 3.27 -6.76
CA TYR A 122 10.87 2.32 -7.16
C TYR A 122 10.99 1.06 -6.30
N GLY A 123 9.86 0.41 -6.05
CA GLY A 123 9.81 -0.79 -5.24
C GLY A 123 9.48 -0.53 -3.78
N ASN A 124 10.44 -0.72 -2.88
CA ASN A 124 10.19 -0.51 -1.45
C ASN A 124 10.24 0.98 -1.08
N THR A 125 9.10 1.66 -1.15
CA THR A 125 8.99 3.09 -0.84
C THR A 125 9.10 3.42 0.66
N ARG A 126 9.10 2.40 1.53
CA ARG A 126 9.42 2.54 2.96
C ARG A 126 10.89 2.25 3.27
N GLY A 127 11.69 1.94 2.27
CA GLY A 127 13.14 1.85 2.41
C GLY A 127 13.72 3.22 2.75
N SER A 128 14.30 3.35 3.92
CA SER A 128 14.90 4.60 4.40
C SER A 128 16.16 4.30 5.19
N ASP A 129 17.11 5.20 5.11
CA ASP A 129 18.28 5.21 5.94
C ASP A 129 17.95 5.95 7.25
N ARG A 130 18.40 5.43 8.38
CA ARG A 130 18.14 5.98 9.71
C ARG A 130 19.43 6.41 10.35
N TYR A 131 19.37 7.56 10.98
CA TYR A 131 20.45 8.18 11.72
C TYR A 131 19.99 8.44 13.14
N SER A 132 20.78 8.01 14.12
CA SER A 132 20.62 8.45 15.50
C SER A 132 21.64 9.57 15.75
N PHE A 133 21.24 10.62 16.44
CA PHE A 133 22.11 11.73 16.77
C PHE A 133 21.87 12.19 18.22
N ASP A 134 22.87 12.75 18.84
CA ASP A 134 22.73 13.36 20.16
C ASP A 134 21.97 14.70 20.01
N PRO A 135 20.80 14.85 20.67
CA PRO A 135 20.02 16.08 20.58
C PRO A 135 20.76 17.34 21.10
N ALA A 136 21.72 17.18 21.98
CA ALA A 136 22.47 18.28 22.56
C ALA A 136 23.61 18.77 21.64
N THR A 137 24.31 17.86 20.97
CA THR A 137 25.48 18.16 20.15
C THR A 137 25.21 18.13 18.64
N GLY A 138 24.14 17.43 18.22
CA GLY A 138 23.86 17.17 16.81
C GLY A 138 24.78 16.09 16.20
N GLU A 139 25.67 15.48 16.98
CA GLU A 139 26.62 14.49 16.49
C GLU A 139 25.91 13.17 16.17
N ILE A 140 26.22 12.58 14.99
CA ILE A 140 25.62 11.30 14.55
C ILE A 140 26.28 10.16 15.36
N THR A 141 25.47 9.45 16.14
CA THR A 141 25.91 8.36 17.01
C THR A 141 25.77 6.99 16.36
N GLU A 142 24.76 6.78 15.50
CA GLU A 142 24.51 5.52 14.83
C GLU A 142 23.92 5.74 13.44
N VAL A 143 24.33 4.90 12.48
CA VAL A 143 23.82 4.92 11.11
C VAL A 143 23.30 3.53 10.75
N GLN A 144 22.03 3.41 10.43
CA GLN A 144 21.42 2.19 9.93
C GLN A 144 20.94 2.39 8.49
N LEU A 145 21.72 1.89 7.54
CA LEU A 145 21.38 1.99 6.13
C LEU A 145 20.33 0.95 5.74
N TYR A 146 19.45 1.30 4.80
CA TYR A 146 18.45 0.37 4.26
C TYR A 146 19.07 -0.91 3.70
N LYS A 147 20.25 -0.83 3.07
CA LYS A 147 20.95 -2.01 2.52
C LYS A 147 21.27 -3.05 3.60
N ASP A 148 21.53 -2.60 4.83
CA ASP A 148 21.96 -3.44 5.97
C ASP A 148 20.77 -3.95 6.81
N LEU A 149 19.56 -3.50 6.48
CA LEU A 149 18.35 -3.98 7.15
C LEU A 149 18.15 -5.48 6.95
N PRO A 150 17.68 -6.19 7.99
CA PRO A 150 17.33 -7.60 7.90
C PRO A 150 16.21 -7.83 6.88
N LYS A 151 16.15 -9.04 6.31
CA LYS A 151 15.13 -9.41 5.30
C LYS A 151 13.70 -9.11 5.76
N SER A 152 13.40 -9.32 7.05
CA SER A 152 12.09 -9.02 7.64
C SER A 152 11.68 -7.55 7.51
N GLY A 153 12.61 -6.61 7.76
CA GLY A 153 12.37 -5.19 7.60
C GLY A 153 12.12 -4.79 6.14
N LYS A 154 12.91 -5.36 5.22
CA LYS A 154 12.75 -5.12 3.78
C LYS A 154 11.40 -5.63 3.27
N ILE A 155 10.99 -6.85 3.65
CA ILE A 155 9.71 -7.45 3.24
C ILE A 155 8.53 -6.66 3.80
N ARG A 156 8.59 -6.21 5.06
CA ARG A 156 7.54 -5.36 5.64
C ARG A 156 7.32 -4.09 4.83
N GLY A 157 8.40 -3.44 4.39
CA GLY A 157 8.33 -2.26 3.52
C GLY A 157 7.73 -2.57 2.16
N TRP A 158 8.07 -3.71 1.55
CA TRP A 158 7.51 -4.16 0.30
C TRP A 158 6.01 -4.45 0.40
N ILE A 159 5.56 -5.20 1.42
CA ILE A 159 4.14 -5.46 1.65
C ILE A 159 3.35 -4.15 1.70
N TYR A 160 3.87 -3.16 2.43
CA TYR A 160 3.24 -1.85 2.48
C TYR A 160 3.19 -1.18 1.10
N SER A 161 4.32 -1.15 0.40
CA SER A 161 4.42 -0.48 -0.90
C SER A 161 3.50 -1.09 -1.95
N VAL A 162 3.32 -2.42 -1.93
CA VAL A 162 2.38 -3.14 -2.78
C VAL A 162 0.93 -2.81 -2.38
N HIS A 163 0.62 -2.86 -1.08
CA HIS A 163 -0.75 -2.61 -0.59
C HIS A 163 -1.26 -1.21 -0.92
N VAL A 164 -0.41 -0.19 -0.77
CA VAL A 164 -0.79 1.21 -1.09
C VAL A 164 -0.53 1.57 -2.56
N GLY A 165 -0.01 0.64 -3.35
CA GLY A 165 0.29 0.86 -4.77
C GLY A 165 1.45 1.81 -5.04
N SER A 166 2.34 2.07 -4.08
CA SER A 166 3.42 3.05 -4.25
C SER A 166 4.68 2.49 -4.90
N TRP A 167 4.78 1.18 -5.12
CA TRP A 167 5.98 0.49 -5.62
C TRP A 167 6.41 0.89 -7.04
N GLY A 168 5.49 1.29 -7.90
CA GLY A 168 5.76 1.76 -9.27
C GLY A 168 5.43 3.25 -9.47
N GLY A 169 5.45 4.06 -8.39
CA GLY A 169 5.20 5.49 -8.44
C GLY A 169 3.72 5.86 -8.63
N MET A 170 3.46 6.89 -9.43
CA MET A 170 2.10 7.41 -9.64
C MET A 170 1.21 6.42 -10.40
N THR A 171 1.76 5.73 -11.39
CA THR A 171 1.01 4.78 -12.24
C THR A 171 0.38 3.67 -11.41
N THR A 172 1.15 3.04 -10.53
CA THR A 172 0.64 1.96 -9.67
C THR A 172 -0.30 2.46 -8.59
N ARG A 173 -0.15 3.69 -8.10
CA ARG A 173 -1.12 4.33 -7.19
C ARG A 173 -2.47 4.54 -7.85
N ILE A 174 -2.47 5.06 -9.09
CA ILE A 174 -3.70 5.23 -9.87
C ILE A 174 -4.36 3.87 -10.12
N LEU A 175 -3.58 2.86 -10.54
CA LEU A 175 -4.08 1.50 -10.77
C LEU A 175 -4.73 0.93 -9.49
N THR A 176 -4.06 1.02 -8.36
CA THR A 176 -4.59 0.54 -7.07
C THR A 176 -5.88 1.26 -6.68
N CYS A 177 -5.94 2.59 -6.88
CA CYS A 177 -7.15 3.38 -6.64
C CYS A 177 -8.32 2.92 -7.54
N LEU A 178 -8.08 2.75 -8.84
CA LEU A 178 -9.09 2.27 -9.79
C LEU A 178 -9.58 0.87 -9.45
N VAL A 179 -8.67 -0.05 -9.12
CA VAL A 179 -9.03 -1.43 -8.72
C VAL A 179 -9.86 -1.45 -7.44
N SER A 180 -9.52 -0.62 -6.45
CA SER A 180 -10.29 -0.51 -5.21
C SER A 180 -11.70 0.05 -5.47
N LEU A 181 -11.82 1.06 -6.34
CA LEU A 181 -13.11 1.62 -6.76
C LEU A 181 -13.95 0.58 -7.50
N LEU A 182 -13.35 -0.15 -8.45
CA LEU A 182 -14.02 -1.24 -9.18
C LEU A 182 -14.49 -2.34 -8.22
N GLY A 183 -13.70 -2.69 -7.20
CA GLY A 183 -14.09 -3.65 -6.17
C GLY A 183 -15.40 -3.25 -5.46
N THR A 184 -15.54 -1.98 -5.13
CA THR A 184 -16.77 -1.43 -4.54
C THR A 184 -17.95 -1.52 -5.52
N ILE A 185 -17.75 -1.14 -6.79
CA ILE A 185 -18.77 -1.22 -7.83
C ILE A 185 -19.20 -2.67 -8.06
N PHE A 186 -18.26 -3.60 -8.10
CA PHE A 186 -18.56 -5.02 -8.30
C PHE A 186 -19.33 -5.63 -7.13
N ALA A 187 -19.03 -5.24 -5.89
CA ALA A 187 -19.82 -5.67 -4.74
C ALA A 187 -21.28 -5.21 -4.85
N ILE A 188 -21.51 -3.94 -5.18
CA ILE A 188 -22.85 -3.35 -5.33
C ILE A 188 -23.59 -4.00 -6.50
N THR A 189 -22.96 -4.11 -7.67
CA THR A 189 -23.59 -4.70 -8.86
C THR A 189 -23.87 -6.19 -8.70
N GLY A 190 -22.97 -6.94 -8.06
CA GLY A 190 -23.18 -8.35 -7.75
C GLY A 190 -24.38 -8.57 -6.83
N TYR A 191 -24.49 -7.76 -5.76
CA TYR A 191 -25.64 -7.80 -4.88
C TYR A 191 -26.96 -7.43 -5.59
N TYR A 192 -26.94 -6.42 -6.44
CA TYR A 192 -28.09 -6.04 -7.28
C TYR A 192 -28.54 -7.19 -8.21
N PHE A 193 -27.60 -7.85 -8.91
CA PHE A 193 -27.92 -8.98 -9.78
C PHE A 193 -28.47 -10.17 -9.00
N TRP A 194 -27.93 -10.43 -7.82
CA TRP A 194 -28.39 -11.50 -6.94
C TRP A 194 -29.84 -11.24 -6.48
N ILE A 195 -30.15 -10.05 -6.00
CA ILE A 195 -31.52 -9.66 -5.61
C ILE A 195 -32.47 -9.83 -6.77
N LYS A 196 -32.14 -9.28 -7.94
CA LYS A 196 -33.00 -9.37 -9.13
C LYS A 196 -33.28 -10.82 -9.54
N LYS A 197 -32.28 -11.71 -9.37
CA LYS A 197 -32.46 -13.15 -9.65
C LYS A 197 -33.42 -13.79 -8.66
N GLN A 198 -33.37 -13.43 -7.37
CA GLN A 198 -34.30 -13.96 -6.36
C GLN A 198 -35.76 -13.54 -6.63
N PHE A 199 -35.99 -12.26 -6.90
CA PHE A 199 -37.34 -11.79 -7.23
C PHE A 199 -37.92 -12.40 -8.50
N ARG A 200 -37.08 -12.78 -9.47
CA ARG A 200 -37.55 -13.50 -10.68
C ARG A 200 -37.95 -14.95 -10.40
N LYS A 201 -37.45 -15.57 -9.34
CA LYS A 201 -37.85 -16.94 -8.96
C LYS A 201 -39.16 -16.99 -8.18
N LEU A 202 -39.55 -15.85 -7.59
CA LEU A 202 -40.77 -15.74 -6.78
C LEU A 202 -42.01 -15.32 -7.60
N ARG A 203 -41.82 -14.98 -8.87
CA ARG A 203 -42.87 -14.74 -9.89
C ARG A 203 -43.00 -15.95 -10.82
#